data_4cb4fb66ea60cc5cbca0b506e3057ca4
#
_entry.id   4cb4fb66ea60cc5cbca0b506e3057ca4
#
_cell.length_a   1.000
_cell.length_b   1.000
_cell.length_c   1.000
_cell.angle_alpha   90.00
_cell.angle_beta   90.00
_cell.angle_gamma   90.00
#
_symmetry.space_group_name_H-M   'P 1'
#
loop_
_entity.id
_entity.type
_entity.pdbx_description
1 polymer ?
#
loop_
_entity_poly.entity_id
_entity_poly.type
_entity_poly.pdbx_seq_one_letter_code
_entity_poly.pdbx_strand_id
1 'polypeptide(L)'
;VRVHRPVVAGAHVRERGSDVKPGDLALAAGSVVGPPQIGLLAAIGCATVVVRPRPRVVVLSTGSELVQPGEQLTGGQIYDSNSFALTAAARDAGAIAYRVGAVADDAETLRATIEDQLIRADIVVTTGGVSVGAYDVVKEALSSVGDEDEPGGGVEFRKLAMQPGKPQGFGSIGPDHTPLLALPGNPVSSYVSFELFVRPAIRALMGLTDVHRPTARARLSAEKALTSPDGRRQFLRGRYDAEAGTVTPVGGSGSHLIAALAQADVLIVVPEDVTSVEPGTETDVVLLG
;
A
#
# COMPACT_ATOMS: atom_id res chain seq x y z
N VAL A 1 -35.44 46.86 -17.22
CA VAL A 1 -33.98 46.62 -17.26
C VAL A 1 -33.35 47.76 -18.03
N ARG A 2 -32.35 48.42 -17.46
CA ARG A 2 -31.61 49.50 -18.14
C ARG A 2 -30.26 48.92 -18.62
N VAL A 3 -30.05 48.89 -19.93
CA VAL A 3 -28.81 48.44 -20.53
C VAL A 3 -27.88 49.66 -20.66
N HIS A 4 -26.74 49.63 -19.99
CA HIS A 4 -25.81 50.75 -19.90
C HIS A 4 -24.72 50.74 -20.98
N ARG A 5 -24.53 49.63 -21.68
CA ARG A 5 -23.59 49.50 -22.83
C ARG A 5 -24.21 48.63 -23.90
N PRO A 6 -24.03 48.95 -25.18
CA PRO A 6 -24.42 48.06 -26.26
C PRO A 6 -23.58 46.77 -26.20
N VAL A 7 -24.24 45.66 -26.49
CA VAL A 7 -23.59 44.33 -26.53
C VAL A 7 -23.57 43.89 -28.00
N VAL A 8 -22.42 43.40 -28.46
CA VAL A 8 -22.28 42.87 -29.85
C VAL A 8 -23.17 41.65 -30.01
N ALA A 9 -23.74 41.47 -31.19
CA ALA A 9 -24.54 40.29 -31.50
C ALA A 9 -23.71 39.00 -31.26
N GLY A 10 -24.28 38.03 -30.53
CA GLY A 10 -23.61 36.81 -30.15
C GLY A 10 -22.76 36.87 -28.86
N ALA A 11 -22.56 38.06 -28.25
CA ALA A 11 -21.86 38.16 -26.98
C ALA A 11 -22.58 37.38 -25.89
N HIS A 12 -21.82 36.58 -25.13
CA HIS A 12 -22.33 35.70 -24.06
C HIS A 12 -23.25 34.56 -24.56
N VAL A 13 -23.34 34.32 -25.85
CA VAL A 13 -24.01 33.16 -26.46
C VAL A 13 -22.94 32.12 -26.73
N ARG A 14 -23.05 30.95 -26.07
CA ARG A 14 -22.18 29.79 -26.36
C ARG A 14 -22.76 28.99 -27.49
N GLU A 15 -22.00 28.80 -28.53
CA GLU A 15 -22.41 27.96 -29.66
C GLU A 15 -22.36 26.48 -29.27
N ARG A 16 -23.27 25.68 -29.87
CA ARG A 16 -23.29 24.24 -29.69
C ARG A 16 -21.96 23.65 -30.21
N GLY A 17 -21.31 22.82 -29.38
CA GLY A 17 -20.03 22.21 -29.73
C GLY A 17 -18.83 23.15 -29.63
N SER A 18 -18.94 24.27 -28.89
CA SER A 18 -17.80 25.17 -28.63
C SER A 18 -16.72 24.53 -27.74
N ASP A 19 -17.06 23.45 -27.00
CA ASP A 19 -16.14 22.70 -26.15
C ASP A 19 -15.89 21.28 -26.72
N VAL A 20 -16.94 20.47 -26.88
CA VAL A 20 -16.89 19.11 -27.42
C VAL A 20 -17.90 18.96 -28.55
N LYS A 21 -17.48 18.44 -29.70
CA LYS A 21 -18.32 18.17 -30.87
C LYS A 21 -18.64 16.69 -30.99
N PRO A 22 -19.73 16.32 -31.68
CA PRO A 22 -19.97 14.93 -32.05
C PRO A 22 -18.79 14.36 -32.85
N GLY A 23 -18.25 13.21 -32.39
CA GLY A 23 -17.09 12.56 -32.96
C GLY A 23 -15.76 12.90 -32.31
N ASP A 24 -15.69 13.92 -31.47
CA ASP A 24 -14.50 14.23 -30.67
C ASP A 24 -14.26 13.16 -29.59
N LEU A 25 -12.99 12.87 -29.31
CA LEU A 25 -12.62 12.01 -28.19
C LEU A 25 -12.77 12.77 -26.87
N ALA A 26 -13.82 12.47 -26.11
CA ALA A 26 -14.07 13.11 -24.84
C ALA A 26 -13.11 12.63 -23.72
N LEU A 27 -12.92 11.32 -23.59
CA LEU A 27 -11.98 10.70 -22.64
C LEU A 27 -11.29 9.52 -23.33
N ALA A 28 -9.97 9.45 -23.21
CA ALA A 28 -9.21 8.31 -23.67
C ALA A 28 -9.41 7.07 -22.78
N ALA A 29 -9.30 5.87 -23.35
CA ALA A 29 -9.21 4.65 -22.55
C ALA A 29 -8.02 4.71 -21.59
N GLY A 30 -8.20 4.26 -20.35
CA GLY A 30 -7.18 4.34 -19.29
C GLY A 30 -7.20 5.66 -18.51
N SER A 31 -8.05 6.63 -18.89
CA SER A 31 -8.22 7.86 -18.09
C SER A 31 -8.79 7.55 -16.72
N VAL A 32 -8.24 8.17 -15.68
CA VAL A 32 -8.80 8.11 -14.33
C VAL A 32 -10.08 8.94 -14.29
N VAL A 33 -11.19 8.31 -13.87
CA VAL A 33 -12.49 8.97 -13.79
C VAL A 33 -12.64 9.65 -12.43
N GLY A 34 -12.27 10.93 -12.38
CA GLY A 34 -12.44 11.81 -11.23
C GLY A 34 -13.63 12.79 -11.41
N PRO A 35 -13.83 13.73 -10.50
CA PRO A 35 -14.96 14.66 -10.55
C PRO A 35 -15.11 15.43 -11.87
N PRO A 36 -14.05 16.01 -12.48
CA PRO A 36 -14.17 16.69 -13.77
C PRO A 36 -14.59 15.75 -14.92
N GLN A 37 -14.07 14.50 -14.93
CA GLN A 37 -14.41 13.51 -15.94
C GLN A 37 -15.87 13.06 -15.83
N ILE A 38 -16.37 12.88 -14.61
CA ILE A 38 -17.79 12.60 -14.35
C ILE A 38 -18.66 13.77 -14.85
N GLY A 39 -18.25 15.00 -14.57
CA GLY A 39 -18.95 16.19 -15.06
C GLY A 39 -18.99 16.26 -16.59
N LEU A 40 -17.90 15.97 -17.27
CA LEU A 40 -17.84 15.92 -18.73
C LEU A 40 -18.77 14.83 -19.29
N LEU A 41 -18.67 13.59 -18.78
CA LEU A 41 -19.53 12.48 -19.21
C LEU A 41 -21.02 12.83 -19.06
N ALA A 42 -21.39 13.40 -17.92
CA ALA A 42 -22.77 13.85 -17.71
C ALA A 42 -23.19 14.96 -18.68
N ALA A 43 -22.31 15.94 -18.95
CA ALA A 43 -22.58 17.07 -19.85
C ALA A 43 -22.80 16.64 -21.31
N ILE A 44 -22.13 15.56 -21.75
CA ILE A 44 -22.31 15.00 -23.10
C ILE A 44 -23.40 13.92 -23.15
N GLY A 45 -24.12 13.64 -22.05
CA GLY A 45 -25.25 12.72 -21.99
C GLY A 45 -24.87 11.24 -21.79
N CYS A 46 -23.64 10.92 -21.38
CA CYS A 46 -23.24 9.55 -21.04
C CYS A 46 -23.81 9.18 -19.66
N ALA A 47 -24.78 8.26 -19.63
CA ALA A 47 -25.39 7.77 -18.39
C ALA A 47 -24.50 6.71 -17.69
N THR A 48 -23.71 5.96 -18.42
CA THR A 48 -22.87 4.87 -17.93
C THR A 48 -21.52 4.85 -18.63
N VAL A 49 -20.50 4.39 -17.94
CA VAL A 49 -19.15 4.18 -18.49
C VAL A 49 -18.57 2.89 -17.89
N VAL A 50 -17.85 2.13 -18.72
CA VAL A 50 -17.15 0.92 -18.26
C VAL A 50 -15.84 1.34 -17.62
N VAL A 51 -15.63 0.94 -16.38
CA VAL A 51 -14.42 1.26 -15.60
C VAL A 51 -13.84 -0.01 -14.95
N ARG A 52 -12.55 0.02 -14.63
CA ARG A 52 -11.98 -0.94 -13.70
C ARG A 52 -12.44 -0.62 -12.28
N PRO A 53 -12.95 -1.59 -11.52
CA PRO A 53 -13.39 -1.35 -10.16
C PRO A 53 -12.20 -1.08 -9.24
N ARG A 54 -12.46 -0.46 -8.10
CA ARG A 54 -11.52 -0.41 -6.98
C ARG A 54 -11.42 -1.81 -6.36
N PRO A 55 -10.21 -2.39 -6.20
CA PRO A 55 -10.08 -3.72 -5.65
C PRO A 55 -10.52 -3.77 -4.18
N ARG A 56 -11.11 -4.87 -3.80
CA ARG A 56 -11.50 -5.19 -2.42
C ARG A 56 -10.33 -5.87 -1.74
N VAL A 57 -9.74 -5.21 -0.74
CA VAL A 57 -8.61 -5.72 0.02
C VAL A 57 -9.05 -6.12 1.41
N VAL A 58 -8.81 -7.37 1.78
CA VAL A 58 -9.06 -7.87 3.13
C VAL A 58 -7.74 -7.89 3.89
N VAL A 59 -7.72 -7.29 5.08
CA VAL A 59 -6.55 -7.22 5.96
C VAL A 59 -6.84 -7.93 7.28
N LEU A 60 -5.97 -8.84 7.67
CA LEU A 60 -6.02 -9.54 8.95
C LEU A 60 -4.64 -9.62 9.61
N SER A 61 -4.59 -9.56 10.92
CA SER A 61 -3.40 -9.81 11.74
C SER A 61 -3.47 -11.20 12.34
N THR A 62 -2.32 -11.86 12.52
CA THR A 62 -2.22 -13.14 13.24
C THR A 62 -1.37 -12.97 14.47
N GLY A 63 -1.82 -13.52 15.59
CA GLY A 63 -1.12 -13.47 16.86
C GLY A 63 -2.09 -13.63 18.03
N SER A 64 -1.90 -14.66 18.83
CA SER A 64 -2.72 -14.90 20.05
C SER A 64 -2.46 -13.86 21.14
N GLU A 65 -1.37 -13.10 21.04
CA GLU A 65 -1.05 -11.96 21.91
C GLU A 65 -1.81 -10.69 21.52
N LEU A 66 -2.46 -10.65 20.37
CA LEU A 66 -3.10 -9.45 19.83
C LEU A 66 -4.50 -9.25 20.41
N VAL A 67 -4.75 -8.04 20.92
CA VAL A 67 -6.08 -7.61 21.37
C VAL A 67 -6.50 -6.32 20.69
N GLN A 68 -7.80 -6.04 20.68
CA GLN A 68 -8.34 -4.85 20.04
C GLN A 68 -7.97 -3.58 20.86
N PRO A 69 -7.66 -2.46 20.21
CA PRO A 69 -7.51 -1.18 20.89
C PRO A 69 -8.76 -0.83 21.71
N GLY A 70 -8.56 -0.44 22.96
CA GLY A 70 -9.62 -0.14 23.94
C GLY A 70 -9.94 -1.30 24.89
N GLU A 71 -9.50 -2.51 24.62
CA GLU A 71 -9.60 -3.63 25.56
C GLU A 71 -8.49 -3.54 26.61
N GLN A 72 -8.71 -4.17 27.77
CA GLN A 72 -7.72 -4.20 28.84
C GLN A 72 -6.63 -5.24 28.52
N LEU A 73 -5.35 -4.81 28.51
CA LEU A 73 -4.23 -5.73 28.33
C LEU A 73 -4.02 -6.61 29.57
N THR A 74 -3.78 -7.87 29.32
CA THR A 74 -3.28 -8.82 30.33
C THR A 74 -1.81 -9.17 30.01
N GLY A 75 -1.14 -9.92 30.88
CA GLY A 75 0.28 -10.24 30.72
C GLY A 75 0.60 -10.89 29.36
N GLY A 76 1.58 -10.36 28.64
CA GLY A 76 2.02 -10.87 27.35
C GLY A 76 1.23 -10.38 26.13
N GLN A 77 0.16 -9.58 26.32
CA GLN A 77 -0.66 -9.06 25.23
C GLN A 77 -0.19 -7.69 24.74
N ILE A 78 -0.46 -7.41 23.47
CA ILE A 78 -0.24 -6.13 22.81
C ILE A 78 -1.46 -5.76 21.95
N TYR A 79 -1.62 -4.47 21.64
CA TYR A 79 -2.68 -4.05 20.73
C TYR A 79 -2.36 -4.35 19.27
N ASP A 80 -3.36 -4.83 18.53
CA ASP A 80 -3.30 -4.97 17.09
C ASP A 80 -3.24 -3.59 16.42
N SER A 81 -2.05 -3.15 16.08
CA SER A 81 -1.84 -1.90 15.35
C SER A 81 -1.75 -2.11 13.84
N ASN A 82 -1.30 -3.30 13.41
CA ASN A 82 -1.01 -3.58 12.01
C ASN A 82 -2.28 -3.63 11.16
N SER A 83 -3.32 -4.35 11.59
CA SER A 83 -4.54 -4.43 10.79
C SER A 83 -5.19 -3.05 10.58
N PHE A 84 -5.08 -2.14 11.55
CA PHE A 84 -5.56 -0.77 11.42
C PHE A 84 -4.72 0.02 10.42
N ALA A 85 -3.40 0.02 10.58
CA ALA A 85 -2.48 0.78 9.73
C ALA A 85 -2.55 0.31 8.27
N LEU A 86 -2.52 -1.02 8.04
CA LEU A 86 -2.55 -1.58 6.69
C LEU A 86 -3.92 -1.40 6.02
N THR A 87 -5.03 -1.46 6.77
CA THR A 87 -6.36 -1.16 6.22
C THR A 87 -6.46 0.31 5.80
N ALA A 88 -5.91 1.24 6.61
CA ALA A 88 -5.85 2.64 6.25
C ALA A 88 -4.98 2.87 5.01
N ALA A 89 -3.80 2.22 4.94
CA ALA A 89 -2.89 2.30 3.80
C ALA A 89 -3.51 1.73 2.52
N ALA A 90 -4.30 0.64 2.61
CA ALA A 90 -5.01 0.08 1.47
C ALA A 90 -6.08 1.04 0.92
N ARG A 91 -6.79 1.75 1.80
CA ARG A 91 -7.73 2.82 1.41
C ARG A 91 -7.03 4.00 0.75
N ASP A 92 -5.88 4.42 1.30
CA ASP A 92 -5.04 5.46 0.70
C ASP A 92 -4.51 5.05 -0.69
N ALA A 93 -4.17 3.79 -0.87
CA ALA A 93 -3.77 3.24 -2.17
C ALA A 93 -4.92 3.19 -3.21
N GLY A 94 -6.17 3.41 -2.78
CA GLY A 94 -7.36 3.46 -3.63
C GLY A 94 -8.31 2.25 -3.49
N ALA A 95 -8.00 1.27 -2.67
CA ALA A 95 -8.82 0.07 -2.48
C ALA A 95 -10.09 0.33 -1.65
N ILE A 96 -11.03 -0.61 -1.74
CA ILE A 96 -12.09 -0.80 -0.75
C ILE A 96 -11.54 -1.80 0.27
N ALA A 97 -11.15 -1.35 1.46
CA ALA A 97 -10.45 -2.18 2.41
C ALA A 97 -11.33 -2.58 3.61
N TYR A 98 -11.29 -3.86 3.93
CA TYR A 98 -11.98 -4.51 5.04
C TYR A 98 -10.97 -5.01 6.05
N ARG A 99 -11.16 -4.66 7.31
CA ARG A 99 -10.38 -5.18 8.43
C ARG A 99 -11.12 -6.34 9.09
N VAL A 100 -10.51 -7.51 9.13
CA VAL A 100 -11.00 -8.66 9.89
C VAL A 100 -10.58 -8.56 11.36
N GLY A 101 -9.36 -8.05 11.61
CA GLY A 101 -8.77 -7.94 12.94
C GLY A 101 -7.76 -9.05 13.23
N ALA A 102 -7.53 -9.29 14.51
CA ALA A 102 -6.61 -10.33 14.96
C ALA A 102 -7.28 -11.70 14.93
N VAL A 103 -6.57 -12.67 14.34
CA VAL A 103 -6.92 -14.10 14.30
C VAL A 103 -5.91 -14.84 15.17
N ALA A 104 -6.38 -15.81 15.94
CA ALA A 104 -5.51 -16.62 16.78
C ALA A 104 -4.46 -17.39 15.96
N ASP A 105 -3.32 -17.70 16.60
CA ASP A 105 -2.26 -18.54 16.01
C ASP A 105 -2.67 -20.01 15.99
N ASP A 106 -3.69 -20.31 15.20
CA ASP A 106 -4.21 -21.64 14.94
C ASP A 106 -4.42 -21.79 13.43
N ALA A 107 -3.80 -22.78 12.83
CA ALA A 107 -3.76 -22.94 11.37
C ALA A 107 -5.16 -23.21 10.77
N GLU A 108 -6.00 -23.97 11.47
CA GLU A 108 -7.36 -24.29 11.01
C GLU A 108 -8.25 -23.03 11.06
N THR A 109 -8.22 -22.32 12.19
CA THR A 109 -8.95 -21.05 12.37
C THR A 109 -8.53 -20.00 11.35
N LEU A 110 -7.22 -19.88 11.10
CA LEU A 110 -6.69 -18.93 10.12
C LEU A 110 -7.13 -19.29 8.71
N ARG A 111 -7.02 -20.55 8.33
CA ARG A 111 -7.46 -21.04 7.03
C ARG A 111 -8.95 -20.79 6.82
N ALA A 112 -9.80 -21.22 7.75
CA ALA A 112 -11.23 -21.02 7.66
C ALA A 112 -11.59 -19.53 7.56
N THR A 113 -10.90 -18.68 8.33
CA THR A 113 -11.10 -17.23 8.26
C THR A 113 -10.73 -16.67 6.88
N ILE A 114 -9.62 -17.10 6.31
CA ILE A 114 -9.19 -16.65 4.97
C ILE A 114 -10.19 -17.13 3.91
N GLU A 115 -10.57 -18.42 3.92
CA GLU A 115 -11.54 -19.00 2.99
C GLU A 115 -12.87 -18.22 3.00
N ASP A 116 -13.38 -17.87 4.18
CA ASP A 116 -14.60 -17.06 4.32
C ASP A 116 -14.47 -15.65 3.70
N GLN A 117 -13.26 -15.10 3.67
CA GLN A 117 -13.02 -13.79 3.08
C GLN A 117 -12.85 -13.81 1.56
N LEU A 118 -12.53 -14.96 0.93
CA LEU A 118 -12.31 -15.06 -0.52
C LEU A 118 -13.53 -14.63 -1.32
N ILE A 119 -14.72 -14.84 -0.80
CA ILE A 119 -15.99 -14.44 -1.45
C ILE A 119 -16.06 -12.94 -1.77
N ARG A 120 -15.31 -12.12 -1.04
CA ARG A 120 -15.32 -10.66 -1.17
C ARG A 120 -13.95 -10.03 -1.41
N ALA A 121 -12.87 -10.80 -1.43
CA ALA A 121 -11.53 -10.30 -1.57
C ALA A 121 -11.04 -10.38 -3.01
N ASP A 122 -10.47 -9.29 -3.51
CA ASP A 122 -9.66 -9.27 -4.72
C ASP A 122 -8.16 -9.35 -4.37
N ILE A 123 -7.80 -9.05 -3.10
CA ILE A 123 -6.48 -9.27 -2.48
C ILE A 123 -6.69 -9.59 -1.00
N VAL A 124 -5.95 -10.59 -0.49
CA VAL A 124 -5.83 -10.87 0.94
C VAL A 124 -4.44 -10.45 1.43
N VAL A 125 -4.40 -9.70 2.53
CA VAL A 125 -3.17 -9.28 3.20
C VAL A 125 -3.18 -9.81 4.63
N THR A 126 -2.19 -10.64 4.96
CA THR A 126 -1.97 -11.09 6.34
C THR A 126 -0.74 -10.39 6.92
N THR A 127 -0.70 -10.16 8.23
CA THR A 127 0.47 -9.65 8.94
C THR A 127 0.68 -10.39 10.25
N GLY A 128 1.91 -10.83 10.48
CA GLY A 128 2.27 -11.78 11.53
C GLY A 128 2.48 -13.18 10.98
N GLY A 129 2.97 -14.10 11.81
CA GLY A 129 3.12 -15.50 11.47
C GLY A 129 4.05 -15.85 10.28
N VAL A 130 4.90 -14.95 9.80
CA VAL A 130 5.86 -15.22 8.70
C VAL A 130 7.33 -15.24 9.16
N SER A 131 7.56 -15.42 10.45
CA SER A 131 8.89 -15.46 11.03
C SER A 131 9.68 -16.72 10.59
N VAL A 132 10.99 -16.75 10.85
CA VAL A 132 11.90 -17.86 10.45
C VAL A 132 11.79 -19.08 11.36
N GLY A 133 10.81 -19.12 12.29
CA GLY A 133 10.61 -20.22 13.23
C GLY A 133 10.00 -21.47 12.59
N ALA A 134 10.26 -22.62 13.20
CA ALA A 134 9.75 -23.91 12.74
C ALA A 134 8.23 -24.11 12.91
N TYR A 135 7.58 -23.19 13.65
CA TYR A 135 6.13 -23.17 13.91
C TYR A 135 5.54 -21.85 13.40
N ASP A 136 5.41 -21.77 12.09
CA ASP A 136 4.81 -20.58 11.47
C ASP A 136 3.39 -20.95 11.02
N VAL A 137 2.42 -20.60 11.84
CA VAL A 137 1.00 -20.92 11.66
C VAL A 137 0.48 -20.46 10.30
N VAL A 138 0.97 -19.30 9.83
CA VAL A 138 0.58 -18.80 8.51
C VAL A 138 1.11 -19.70 7.40
N LYS A 139 2.35 -20.19 7.53
CA LYS A 139 2.92 -21.15 6.56
C LYS A 139 2.15 -22.45 6.55
N GLU A 140 1.85 -23.00 7.72
CA GLU A 140 1.08 -24.22 7.85
C GLU A 140 -0.32 -24.07 7.26
N ALA A 141 -1.04 -23.02 7.64
CA ALA A 141 -2.38 -22.73 7.14
C ALA A 141 -2.42 -22.56 5.62
N LEU A 142 -1.41 -21.89 5.04
CA LEU A 142 -1.40 -21.54 3.62
C LEU A 142 -0.72 -22.59 2.72
N SER A 143 0.16 -23.44 3.26
CA SER A 143 0.75 -24.56 2.50
C SER A 143 -0.30 -25.61 2.12
N SER A 144 -1.42 -25.68 2.84
CA SER A 144 -2.51 -26.62 2.58
C SER A 144 -3.66 -26.04 1.74
N VAL A 145 -3.63 -24.76 1.38
CA VAL A 145 -4.73 -24.06 0.68
C VAL A 145 -4.53 -24.00 -0.84
N GLY A 146 -3.40 -24.44 -1.36
CA GLY A 146 -3.15 -24.56 -2.80
C GLY A 146 -3.05 -26.02 -3.22
N ASP A 147 -3.70 -26.39 -4.32
CA ASP A 147 -3.38 -27.65 -5.00
C ASP A 147 -1.92 -27.54 -5.49
N GLU A 148 -1.01 -28.31 -4.91
CA GLU A 148 0.40 -28.35 -5.31
C GLU A 148 0.59 -28.78 -6.78
N ASP A 149 -0.46 -29.34 -7.38
CA ASP A 149 -0.48 -29.83 -8.76
C ASP A 149 -0.97 -28.79 -9.79
N GLU A 150 -1.47 -27.59 -9.36
CA GLU A 150 -1.87 -26.53 -10.29
C GLU A 150 -0.75 -25.48 -10.47
N PRO A 151 -0.34 -25.17 -11.72
CA PRO A 151 0.63 -24.11 -11.97
C PRO A 151 0.10 -22.74 -11.49
N GLY A 152 0.69 -22.22 -10.41
CA GLY A 152 0.36 -20.90 -9.84
C GLY A 152 -0.52 -20.93 -8.60
N GLY A 153 -0.90 -22.10 -8.07
CA GLY A 153 -1.58 -22.24 -6.78
C GLY A 153 -0.58 -22.31 -5.61
N GLY A 154 -1.00 -21.76 -4.45
CA GLY A 154 -0.23 -21.80 -3.22
C GLY A 154 0.52 -20.51 -2.88
N VAL A 155 1.08 -20.48 -1.67
CA VAL A 155 1.82 -19.32 -1.12
C VAL A 155 3.27 -19.68 -0.91
N GLU A 156 4.16 -18.93 -1.55
CA GLU A 156 5.60 -19.06 -1.43
C GLU A 156 6.15 -18.11 -0.37
N PHE A 157 6.99 -18.61 0.54
CA PHE A 157 7.64 -17.84 1.58
C PHE A 157 9.13 -17.66 1.28
N ARG A 158 9.54 -16.38 1.18
CA ARG A 158 10.91 -16.01 0.83
C ARG A 158 11.56 -15.08 1.85
N LYS A 159 12.89 -15.16 1.92
CA LYS A 159 13.73 -14.19 2.64
C LYS A 159 14.29 -13.21 1.63
N LEU A 160 13.79 -11.97 1.66
CA LEU A 160 14.26 -10.92 0.77
C LEU A 160 15.51 -10.23 1.33
N ALA A 161 16.36 -9.74 0.43
CA ALA A 161 17.55 -8.95 0.76
C ALA A 161 17.16 -7.50 1.09
N MET A 162 16.31 -7.32 2.11
CA MET A 162 15.82 -6.01 2.56
C MET A 162 15.81 -5.89 4.08
N GLN A 163 15.78 -4.66 4.58
CA GLN A 163 15.61 -4.30 5.99
C GLN A 163 14.86 -2.97 6.13
N PRO A 164 13.75 -2.93 6.91
CA PRO A 164 13.06 -4.07 7.52
C PRO A 164 12.28 -4.88 6.47
N GLY A 165 11.67 -6.01 6.87
CA GLY A 165 10.76 -6.75 6.00
C GLY A 165 11.37 -8.01 5.33
N LYS A 166 12.45 -8.58 5.90
CA LYS A 166 13.13 -9.74 5.31
C LYS A 166 12.23 -10.94 4.99
N PRO A 167 11.37 -11.46 5.93
CA PRO A 167 10.45 -12.54 5.61
C PRO A 167 9.22 -12.00 4.89
N GLN A 168 8.81 -12.63 3.79
CA GLN A 168 7.62 -12.32 3.01
C GLN A 168 6.98 -13.61 2.52
N GLY A 169 5.64 -13.62 2.41
CA GLY A 169 4.90 -14.64 1.71
C GLY A 169 4.07 -14.01 0.59
N PHE A 170 4.00 -14.65 -0.55
CA PHE A 170 3.12 -14.23 -1.64
C PHE A 170 2.68 -15.41 -2.46
N GLY A 171 1.52 -15.30 -3.07
CA GLY A 171 0.95 -16.35 -3.90
C GLY A 171 -0.49 -16.05 -4.25
N SER A 172 -1.20 -17.07 -4.63
CA SER A 172 -2.64 -17.02 -4.87
C SER A 172 -3.35 -18.16 -4.15
N ILE A 173 -4.59 -17.92 -3.76
CA ILE A 173 -5.40 -18.87 -2.99
C ILE A 173 -6.83 -18.92 -3.51
N GLY A 174 -7.45 -20.09 -3.32
CA GLY A 174 -8.83 -20.35 -3.71
C GLY A 174 -9.03 -20.47 -5.22
N PRO A 175 -10.26 -20.84 -5.64
CA PRO A 175 -10.57 -21.15 -7.05
C PRO A 175 -10.42 -19.98 -8.00
N ASP A 176 -10.51 -18.74 -7.50
CA ASP A 176 -10.36 -17.53 -8.30
C ASP A 176 -8.91 -17.00 -8.33
N HIS A 177 -7.94 -17.78 -7.81
CA HIS A 177 -6.53 -17.39 -7.69
C HIS A 177 -6.33 -16.01 -7.05
N THR A 178 -7.06 -15.75 -5.96
CA THR A 178 -7.00 -14.47 -5.24
C THR A 178 -5.58 -14.23 -4.72
N PRO A 179 -4.91 -13.13 -5.09
CA PRO A 179 -3.59 -12.80 -4.58
C PRO A 179 -3.57 -12.70 -3.06
N LEU A 180 -2.58 -13.34 -2.44
CA LEU A 180 -2.31 -13.26 -1.01
C LEU A 180 -0.89 -12.76 -0.78
N LEU A 181 -0.76 -11.75 0.09
CA LEU A 181 0.50 -11.22 0.55
C LEU A 181 0.58 -11.37 2.07
N ALA A 182 1.54 -12.17 2.54
CA ALA A 182 1.79 -12.39 3.96
C ALA A 182 3.01 -11.56 4.41
N LEU A 183 2.76 -10.55 5.24
CA LEU A 183 3.70 -9.53 5.66
C LEU A 183 4.25 -9.82 7.07
N PRO A 184 5.45 -9.30 7.41
CA PRO A 184 6.01 -9.45 8.75
C PRO A 184 5.13 -8.86 9.84
N GLY A 185 5.20 -9.41 11.07
CA GLY A 185 4.43 -8.93 12.23
C GLY A 185 4.93 -7.62 12.84
N ASN A 186 6.21 -7.27 12.69
CA ASN A 186 6.74 -6.00 13.20
C ASN A 186 6.14 -4.80 12.45
N PRO A 187 5.62 -3.75 13.14
CA PRO A 187 4.83 -2.69 12.51
C PRO A 187 5.51 -1.96 11.36
N VAL A 188 6.79 -1.59 11.53
CA VAL A 188 7.55 -0.90 10.48
C VAL A 188 7.84 -1.83 9.32
N SER A 189 8.14 -3.11 9.59
CA SER A 189 8.34 -4.12 8.54
C SER A 189 7.09 -4.32 7.71
N SER A 190 5.96 -4.44 8.39
CA SER A 190 4.64 -4.61 7.78
C SER A 190 4.28 -3.44 6.87
N TYR A 191 4.43 -2.21 7.37
CA TYR A 191 4.12 -1.00 6.61
C TYR A 191 5.06 -0.80 5.41
N VAL A 192 6.38 -0.96 5.60
CA VAL A 192 7.35 -0.87 4.48
C VAL A 192 7.06 -1.94 3.42
N SER A 193 6.77 -3.18 3.84
CA SER A 193 6.38 -4.24 2.90
C SER A 193 5.08 -3.92 2.17
N PHE A 194 4.11 -3.31 2.85
CA PHE A 194 2.88 -2.84 2.23
C PHE A 194 3.16 -1.82 1.12
N GLU A 195 3.94 -0.79 1.40
CA GLU A 195 4.26 0.26 0.43
C GLU A 195 5.01 -0.27 -0.80
N LEU A 196 5.88 -1.28 -0.60
CA LEU A 196 6.70 -1.84 -1.66
C LEU A 196 5.99 -2.92 -2.50
N PHE A 197 5.03 -3.66 -1.93
CA PHE A 197 4.44 -4.83 -2.58
C PHE A 197 2.91 -4.76 -2.70
N VAL A 198 2.20 -4.44 -1.61
CA VAL A 198 0.73 -4.45 -1.60
C VAL A 198 0.17 -3.23 -2.34
N ARG A 199 0.70 -2.05 -2.06
CA ARG A 199 0.29 -0.82 -2.77
C ARG A 199 0.43 -0.94 -4.29
N PRO A 200 1.58 -1.38 -4.84
CA PRO A 200 1.71 -1.61 -6.28
C PRO A 200 0.71 -2.62 -6.83
N ALA A 201 0.43 -3.71 -6.12
CA ALA A 201 -0.55 -4.70 -6.53
C ALA A 201 -1.97 -4.10 -6.60
N ILE A 202 -2.37 -3.33 -5.58
CA ILE A 202 -3.66 -2.61 -5.57
C ILE A 202 -3.77 -1.69 -6.79
N ARG A 203 -2.75 -0.86 -7.03
CA ARG A 203 -2.76 0.10 -8.13
C ARG A 203 -2.73 -0.56 -9.50
N ALA A 204 -2.00 -1.66 -9.65
CA ALA A 204 -1.98 -2.46 -10.88
C ALA A 204 -3.36 -3.06 -11.19
N LEU A 205 -4.06 -3.59 -10.19
CA LEU A 205 -5.44 -4.09 -10.37
C LEU A 205 -6.42 -2.98 -10.78
N MET A 206 -6.21 -1.76 -10.33
CA MET A 206 -6.96 -0.59 -10.78
C MET A 206 -6.60 -0.18 -12.22
N GLY A 207 -5.57 -0.77 -12.82
CA GLY A 207 -5.09 -0.44 -14.16
C GLY A 207 -4.28 0.86 -14.23
N LEU A 208 -3.76 1.32 -13.10
CA LEU A 208 -2.88 2.48 -13.06
C LEU A 208 -1.47 2.09 -13.52
N THR A 209 -0.81 2.96 -14.26
CA THR A 209 0.58 2.78 -14.71
C THR A 209 1.58 3.23 -13.64
N ASP A 210 1.20 4.21 -12.84
CA ASP A 210 2.00 4.76 -11.76
C ASP A 210 1.70 3.98 -10.46
N VAL A 211 2.30 2.80 -10.34
CA VAL A 211 2.00 1.88 -9.24
C VAL A 211 2.83 2.11 -7.97
N HIS A 212 4.06 2.60 -8.12
CA HIS A 212 4.96 2.87 -7.00
C HIS A 212 4.79 4.28 -6.43
N ARG A 213 5.28 4.49 -5.21
CA ARG A 213 5.41 5.83 -4.63
C ARG A 213 6.43 6.65 -5.42
N PRO A 214 6.23 7.97 -5.55
CA PRO A 214 7.23 8.86 -6.13
C PRO A 214 8.53 8.81 -5.33
N THR A 215 9.64 9.00 -6.02
CA THR A 215 10.97 9.10 -5.41
C THR A 215 11.57 10.49 -5.63
N ALA A 216 12.45 10.91 -4.73
CA ALA A 216 13.23 12.13 -4.86
C ALA A 216 14.67 11.87 -4.44
N ARG A 217 15.57 12.77 -4.82
CA ARG A 217 16.94 12.83 -4.29
C ARG A 217 16.97 13.84 -3.16
N ALA A 218 17.58 13.47 -2.04
CA ALA A 218 17.71 14.34 -0.87
C ALA A 218 19.10 14.22 -0.25
N ARG A 219 19.61 15.32 0.27
CA ARG A 219 20.88 15.32 1.01
C ARG A 219 20.63 14.92 2.44
N LEU A 220 21.38 13.95 2.94
CA LEU A 220 21.25 13.48 4.33
C LEU A 220 21.64 14.58 5.30
N SER A 221 20.71 15.02 6.14
CA SER A 221 20.89 15.93 7.25
C SER A 221 20.87 15.12 8.55
N ALA A 222 22.04 14.72 9.04
CA ALA A 222 22.20 13.93 10.25
C ALA A 222 23.48 14.32 10.98
N GLU A 223 23.53 14.08 12.29
CA GLU A 223 24.75 14.31 13.08
C GLU A 223 25.80 13.20 12.90
N LYS A 224 25.35 12.00 12.54
CA LYS A 224 26.18 10.81 12.37
C LYS A 224 25.80 10.08 11.09
N ALA A 225 26.74 9.33 10.55
CA ALA A 225 26.49 8.45 9.43
C ALA A 225 25.38 7.43 9.74
N LEU A 226 24.56 7.12 8.73
CA LEU A 226 23.62 6.02 8.78
C LEU A 226 24.37 4.73 8.47
N THR A 227 24.23 3.74 9.35
CA THR A 227 24.79 2.40 9.11
C THR A 227 23.73 1.48 8.51
N SER A 228 24.12 0.69 7.52
CA SER A 228 23.28 -0.28 6.84
C SER A 228 23.96 -1.66 6.83
N PRO A 229 23.20 -2.76 6.95
CA PRO A 229 23.77 -4.08 6.83
C PRO A 229 24.17 -4.37 5.37
N ASP A 230 25.33 -4.97 5.19
CA ASP A 230 25.80 -5.44 3.90
C ASP A 230 24.82 -6.44 3.24
N GLY A 231 24.70 -6.36 1.92
CA GLY A 231 23.86 -7.26 1.12
C GLY A 231 22.34 -7.06 1.32
N ARG A 232 21.90 -5.94 1.87
CA ARG A 232 20.46 -5.66 2.07
C ARG A 232 20.13 -4.22 1.75
N ARG A 233 19.13 -4.02 0.90
CA ARG A 233 18.54 -2.69 0.71
C ARG A 233 17.78 -2.28 1.96
N GLN A 234 18.18 -1.14 2.55
CA GLN A 234 17.57 -0.66 3.79
C GLN A 234 16.61 0.50 3.53
N PHE A 235 15.49 0.48 4.26
CA PHE A 235 14.46 1.52 4.24
C PHE A 235 14.36 2.12 5.65
N LEU A 236 14.87 3.35 5.80
CA LEU A 236 14.85 4.07 7.07
C LEU A 236 13.80 5.16 7.02
N ARG A 237 13.18 5.46 8.14
CA ARG A 237 12.21 6.54 8.27
C ARG A 237 12.92 7.87 8.24
N GLY A 238 12.37 8.82 7.49
CA GLY A 238 12.91 10.16 7.36
C GLY A 238 11.83 11.21 7.29
N ARG A 239 12.24 12.45 7.53
CA ARG A 239 11.47 13.66 7.25
C ARG A 239 12.15 14.43 6.14
N TYR A 240 11.43 14.71 5.09
CA TYR A 240 11.92 15.38 3.90
C TYR A 240 11.57 16.87 3.91
N ASP A 241 12.56 17.71 3.71
CA ASP A 241 12.39 19.13 3.46
C ASP A 241 12.60 19.39 1.97
N ALA A 242 11.51 19.62 1.26
CA ALA A 242 11.53 19.82 -0.19
C ALA A 242 12.16 21.15 -0.60
N GLU A 243 12.12 22.20 0.26
CA GLU A 243 12.72 23.50 -0.02
C GLU A 243 14.25 23.45 0.14
N ALA A 244 14.71 22.80 1.20
CA ALA A 244 16.13 22.60 1.44
C ALA A 244 16.74 21.45 0.64
N GLY A 245 15.92 20.55 0.08
CA GLY A 245 16.35 19.32 -0.59
C GLY A 245 17.07 18.37 0.37
N THR A 246 16.65 18.31 1.62
CA THR A 246 17.30 17.52 2.67
C THR A 246 16.37 16.50 3.29
N VAL A 247 16.95 15.43 3.82
CA VAL A 247 16.23 14.44 4.60
C VAL A 247 16.88 14.21 5.95
N THR A 248 16.08 14.26 7.02
CA THR A 248 16.52 13.98 8.38
C THR A 248 15.97 12.63 8.84
N PRO A 249 16.82 11.70 9.31
CA PRO A 249 16.35 10.41 9.82
C PRO A 249 15.46 10.57 11.05
N VAL A 250 14.41 9.75 11.13
CA VAL A 250 13.49 9.72 12.27
C VAL A 250 13.61 8.39 13.01
N GLY A 251 14.07 8.42 14.23
CA GLY A 251 14.35 7.23 15.04
C GLY A 251 15.54 6.42 14.55
N GLY A 252 15.67 5.19 15.02
CA GLY A 252 16.72 4.24 14.59
C GLY A 252 16.21 3.23 13.56
N SER A 253 16.96 2.16 13.30
CA SER A 253 16.62 1.09 12.33
C SER A 253 15.61 0.06 12.86
N GLY A 254 15.19 0.15 14.13
CA GLY A 254 14.30 -0.83 14.77
C GLY A 254 12.93 -0.95 14.10
N SER A 255 12.50 -2.17 13.83
CA SER A 255 11.24 -2.49 13.13
C SER A 255 9.99 -2.36 14.01
N HIS A 256 10.15 -2.16 15.31
CA HIS A 256 9.07 -1.94 16.30
C HIS A 256 8.76 -0.45 16.54
N LEU A 257 9.53 0.48 15.96
CA LEU A 257 9.45 1.92 16.22
C LEU A 257 8.29 2.57 15.45
N ILE A 258 7.06 2.25 15.80
CA ILE A 258 5.86 2.77 15.14
C ILE A 258 5.67 4.29 15.35
N ALA A 259 6.09 4.82 16.49
CA ALA A 259 6.03 6.27 16.75
C ALA A 259 6.94 7.05 15.81
N ALA A 260 8.12 6.51 15.49
CA ALA A 260 9.02 7.09 14.50
C ALA A 260 8.44 6.98 13.08
N LEU A 261 7.73 5.89 12.77
CA LEU A 261 7.02 5.74 11.50
C LEU A 261 5.93 6.80 11.33
N ALA A 262 5.15 7.05 12.38
CA ALA A 262 4.08 8.04 12.36
C ALA A 262 4.56 9.50 12.21
N GLN A 263 5.85 9.75 12.44
CA GLN A 263 6.48 11.07 12.29
C GLN A 263 7.21 11.23 10.95
N ALA A 264 7.38 10.15 10.20
CA ALA A 264 8.08 10.14 8.92
C ALA A 264 7.12 10.43 7.78
N ASP A 265 7.61 11.11 6.76
CA ASP A 265 6.93 11.38 5.49
C ASP A 265 7.65 10.75 4.30
N VAL A 266 8.85 10.17 4.55
CA VAL A 266 9.62 9.46 3.53
C VAL A 266 10.29 8.20 4.10
N LEU A 267 10.64 7.29 3.18
CA LEU A 267 11.61 6.22 3.44
C LEU A 267 12.93 6.57 2.76
N ILE A 268 14.00 6.72 3.55
CA ILE A 268 15.38 6.86 3.05
C ILE A 268 15.80 5.48 2.54
N VAL A 269 16.27 5.41 1.30
CA VAL A 269 16.71 4.15 0.68
C VAL A 269 18.22 4.07 0.70
N VAL A 270 18.75 3.05 1.38
CA VAL A 270 20.17 2.71 1.34
C VAL A 270 20.33 1.46 0.49
N PRO A 271 21.08 1.53 -0.64
CA PRO A 271 21.32 0.37 -1.51
C PRO A 271 22.00 -0.78 -0.78
N GLU A 272 21.88 -1.98 -1.32
CA GLU A 272 22.38 -3.22 -0.74
C GLU A 272 23.90 -3.32 -0.63
N ASP A 273 24.63 -2.57 -1.44
CA ASP A 273 26.09 -2.49 -1.50
C ASP A 273 26.68 -1.33 -0.68
N VAL A 274 25.80 -0.56 0.00
CA VAL A 274 26.19 0.59 0.82
C VAL A 274 26.00 0.28 2.29
N THR A 275 27.11 0.29 3.06
CA THR A 275 27.08 0.02 4.51
C THR A 275 27.11 1.25 5.39
N SER A 276 27.43 2.43 4.83
CA SER A 276 27.43 3.72 5.52
C SER A 276 27.01 4.84 4.57
N VAL A 277 26.15 5.74 5.03
CA VAL A 277 25.80 6.98 4.33
C VAL A 277 26.20 8.15 5.22
N GLU A 278 27.22 8.90 4.77
CA GLU A 278 27.75 10.03 5.52
C GLU A 278 26.79 11.24 5.47
N PRO A 279 26.77 12.09 6.51
CA PRO A 279 26.06 13.36 6.48
C PRO A 279 26.46 14.20 5.26
N GLY A 280 25.49 14.83 4.62
CA GLY A 280 25.70 15.61 3.40
C GLY A 280 25.69 14.80 2.10
N THR A 281 25.69 13.46 2.15
CA THR A 281 25.58 12.59 0.98
C THR A 281 24.16 12.64 0.41
N GLU A 282 24.04 12.62 -0.91
CA GLU A 282 22.76 12.45 -1.59
C GLU A 282 22.30 11.01 -1.53
N THR A 283 21.03 10.82 -1.19
CA THR A 283 20.37 9.52 -1.11
C THR A 283 18.99 9.57 -1.75
N ASP A 284 18.48 8.43 -2.18
CA ASP A 284 17.12 8.32 -2.67
C ASP A 284 16.13 8.27 -1.50
N VAL A 285 14.99 8.92 -1.67
CA VAL A 285 13.86 8.84 -0.73
C VAL A 285 12.59 8.48 -1.47
N VAL A 286 11.79 7.63 -0.85
CA VAL A 286 10.44 7.28 -1.30
C VAL A 286 9.46 8.15 -0.54
N LEU A 287 8.66 8.95 -1.25
CA LEU A 287 7.69 9.87 -0.65
C LEU A 287 6.45 9.09 -0.22
N LEU A 288 6.04 9.23 1.04
CA LEU A 288 4.90 8.47 1.58
C LEU A 288 3.56 9.22 1.45
N GLY A 289 3.59 10.50 1.22
CA GLY A 289 2.39 11.32 1.00
C GLY A 289 2.54 12.71 1.53
#